data_a83b11689f2a13a44fd194a19241ee04
#
_entry.id   a83b11689f2a13a44fd194a19241ee04
#
_cell.length_a   1.000
_cell.length_b   1.000
_cell.length_c   1.000
_cell.angle_alpha   90.00
_cell.angle_beta   90.00
_cell.angle_gamma   90.00
#
_symmetry.space_group_name_H-M   'P 1'
#
loop_
_entity.id
_entity.type
_entity.pdbx_description
1 polymer ?
#
loop_
_entity_poly.entity_id
_entity_poly.type
_entity_poly.pdbx_seq_one_letter_code
_entity_poly.pdbx_strand_id
1 'polypeptide(L)'
;VAGAARHAAKCLALGFAVAGPRWRDNATMHPDHDTILAATQTWLTRAVIGLNLCPFAKAVHVKNQIRYKISQATTPEALLEDLIAELTLLRDTDPEVVDTTLLVHPDILGDFMDYNDFLDVVDAAVEELELDGILQVASFHPDYQFSGTEPDDIDNFSNRSPYPTLHLIRESSIEQAVQAFPDASDIYETNIQTLRKLGHEGWQKLWQLGSDKA
;
A
#
# COMPACT_ATOMS: atom_id res chain seq x y z
N VAL A 1 11.17 -12.37 -12.56
CA VAL A 1 9.94 -11.57 -12.65
C VAL A 1 9.87 -10.51 -11.54
N ALA A 2 10.47 -10.75 -10.38
CA ALA A 2 10.53 -9.79 -9.26
C ALA A 2 11.34 -8.50 -9.55
N GLY A 3 12.21 -8.50 -10.56
CA GLY A 3 13.05 -7.33 -10.94
C GLY A 3 12.32 -6.22 -11.68
N ALA A 4 11.15 -6.46 -12.25
CA ALA A 4 10.45 -5.47 -13.08
C ALA A 4 9.64 -4.45 -12.25
N ALA A 5 9.21 -4.82 -11.03
CA ALA A 5 8.48 -3.92 -10.15
C ALA A 5 9.40 -2.89 -9.45
N ARG A 6 10.69 -3.16 -9.36
CA ARG A 6 11.68 -2.31 -8.67
C ARG A 6 12.16 -1.09 -9.47
N HIS A 7 11.87 -0.98 -10.76
CA HIS A 7 12.44 0.09 -11.62
C HIS A 7 11.44 1.16 -12.08
N ALA A 8 10.17 1.08 -11.70
CA ALA A 8 9.15 2.02 -12.16
C ALA A 8 9.07 3.34 -11.35
N ALA A 9 9.81 3.45 -10.24
CA ALA A 9 9.63 4.55 -9.27
C ALA A 9 10.59 5.74 -9.41
N LYS A 10 11.44 5.82 -10.45
CA LYS A 10 12.30 7.00 -10.65
C LYS A 10 11.73 7.91 -11.71
N CYS A 11 11.02 8.96 -11.34
CA CYS A 11 10.83 10.11 -12.23
C CYS A 11 10.61 11.47 -11.56
N LEU A 12 11.27 12.39 -12.15
CA LEU A 12 11.43 13.83 -12.07
C LEU A 12 10.14 14.62 -11.77
N ALA A 13 10.31 15.56 -10.83
CA ALA A 13 9.35 16.60 -10.47
C ALA A 13 9.24 17.68 -11.56
N LEU A 14 8.03 18.10 -11.87
CA LEU A 14 7.67 19.48 -12.20
C LEU A 14 6.23 19.71 -11.74
N GLY A 15 6.05 20.71 -10.90
CA GLY A 15 4.83 20.98 -10.18
C GLY A 15 3.68 21.50 -11.01
N PHE A 16 2.47 21.14 -10.56
CA PHE A 16 1.31 22.04 -10.41
C PHE A 16 0.26 21.29 -9.59
N ALA A 17 -0.16 21.90 -8.49
CA ALA A 17 -1.17 21.35 -7.60
C ALA A 17 -2.57 21.54 -8.20
N VAL A 18 -3.27 20.43 -8.45
CA VAL A 18 -4.73 20.42 -8.59
C VAL A 18 -5.29 19.45 -7.55
N ALA A 19 -6.14 20.00 -6.68
CA ALA A 19 -6.65 19.30 -5.51
C ALA A 19 -7.73 18.27 -5.91
N GLY A 20 -7.39 16.98 -5.82
CA GLY A 20 -8.37 15.92 -5.71
C GLY A 20 -9.07 15.99 -4.34
N PRO A 21 -10.17 15.24 -4.09
CA PRO A 21 -10.89 15.30 -2.82
C PRO A 21 -9.94 14.89 -1.69
N ARG A 22 -9.48 15.92 -0.96
CA ARG A 22 -8.68 15.75 0.25
C ARG A 22 -9.58 15.18 1.33
N TRP A 23 -9.23 14.04 1.85
CA TRP A 23 -9.76 13.51 3.11
C TRP A 23 -9.45 14.44 4.31
N ARG A 24 -8.89 15.64 4.07
CA ARG A 24 -8.40 16.61 5.06
C ARG A 24 -9.33 17.78 5.31
N ASP A 25 -10.63 17.61 5.35
CA ASP A 25 -11.53 18.67 5.82
C ASP A 25 -12.35 18.19 7.01
N ASN A 26 -11.72 18.20 8.19
CA ASN A 26 -12.26 18.80 9.42
C ASN A 26 -11.21 18.88 10.53
N ALA A 27 -10.99 20.10 11.02
CA ALA A 27 -10.37 20.52 12.28
C ALA A 27 -9.55 19.51 13.11
N THR A 28 -8.23 19.66 13.14
CA THR A 28 -7.32 19.60 14.31
C THR A 28 -7.47 18.46 15.33
N MET A 29 -7.91 17.28 14.96
CA MET A 29 -7.66 16.07 15.73
C MET A 29 -6.95 15.09 14.79
N HIS A 30 -5.71 14.69 15.12
CA HIS A 30 -5.10 13.54 14.49
C HIS A 30 -6.09 12.38 14.63
N PRO A 31 -6.42 11.66 13.54
CA PRO A 31 -7.31 10.52 13.64
C PRO A 31 -6.71 9.54 14.65
N ASP A 32 -7.53 9.04 15.54
CA ASP A 32 -7.11 8.04 16.51
C ASP A 32 -6.75 6.72 15.81
N HIS A 33 -6.05 5.86 16.53
CA HIS A 33 -5.60 4.56 16.06
C HIS A 33 -6.74 3.74 15.43
N ASP A 34 -7.90 3.73 16.05
CA ASP A 34 -9.04 2.93 15.59
C ASP A 34 -9.63 3.47 14.28
N THR A 35 -9.66 4.78 14.11
CA THR A 35 -10.06 5.44 12.86
C THR A 35 -9.10 5.11 11.71
N ILE A 36 -7.78 5.15 11.95
CA ILE A 36 -6.77 4.80 10.95
C ILE A 36 -6.90 3.32 10.55
N LEU A 37 -7.02 2.45 11.54
CA LEU A 37 -7.20 1.01 11.33
C LEU A 37 -8.47 0.73 10.51
N ALA A 38 -9.61 1.32 10.89
CA ALA A 38 -10.88 1.14 10.19
C ALA A 38 -10.83 1.65 8.73
N ALA A 39 -10.18 2.80 8.48
CA ALA A 39 -9.99 3.32 7.14
C ALA A 39 -9.11 2.39 6.28
N THR A 40 -8.01 1.88 6.84
CA THR A 40 -7.10 0.95 6.17
C THR A 40 -7.81 -0.38 5.83
N GLN A 41 -8.58 -0.94 6.77
CA GLN A 41 -9.37 -2.15 6.56
C GLN A 41 -10.48 -1.94 5.52
N THR A 42 -11.11 -0.78 5.52
CA THR A 42 -12.13 -0.41 4.52
C THR A 42 -11.51 -0.31 3.13
N TRP A 43 -10.34 0.33 3.00
CA TRP A 43 -9.59 0.38 1.76
C TRP A 43 -9.21 -1.02 1.26
N LEU A 44 -8.64 -1.86 2.13
CA LEU A 44 -8.29 -3.23 1.76
C LEU A 44 -9.51 -4.01 1.24
N THR A 45 -10.64 -3.94 1.96
CA THR A 45 -11.82 -4.75 1.62
C THR A 45 -12.59 -4.23 0.42
N ARG A 46 -12.73 -2.92 0.26
CA ARG A 46 -13.54 -2.32 -0.82
C ARG A 46 -12.75 -2.10 -2.11
N ALA A 47 -11.53 -1.59 -2.01
CA ALA A 47 -10.71 -1.33 -3.17
C ALA A 47 -9.86 -2.56 -3.54
N VAL A 48 -8.92 -2.97 -2.68
CA VAL A 48 -7.94 -4.00 -3.02
C VAL A 48 -8.60 -5.34 -3.31
N ILE A 49 -9.48 -5.82 -2.40
CA ILE A 49 -10.20 -7.10 -2.55
C ILE A 49 -11.43 -6.93 -3.44
N GLY A 50 -12.22 -5.87 -3.22
CA GLY A 50 -13.49 -5.64 -3.91
C GLY A 50 -13.34 -5.43 -5.41
N LEU A 51 -12.28 -4.77 -5.86
CA LEU A 51 -11.93 -4.59 -7.27
C LEU A 51 -10.97 -5.66 -7.80
N ASN A 52 -10.54 -6.59 -6.94
CA ASN A 52 -9.55 -7.63 -7.25
C ASN A 52 -8.21 -7.04 -7.75
N LEU A 53 -7.77 -5.90 -7.18
CA LEU A 53 -6.49 -5.28 -7.54
C LEU A 53 -5.29 -6.13 -7.09
N CYS A 54 -5.47 -6.93 -6.03
CA CYS A 54 -4.52 -7.94 -5.59
C CYS A 54 -5.26 -9.26 -5.37
N PRO A 55 -5.14 -10.24 -6.26
CA PRO A 55 -5.87 -11.52 -6.15
C PRO A 55 -5.49 -12.32 -4.92
N PHE A 56 -4.34 -12.03 -4.31
CA PHE A 56 -3.81 -12.74 -3.14
C PHE A 56 -4.35 -12.21 -1.81
N ALA A 57 -4.74 -10.92 -1.77
CA ALA A 57 -5.17 -10.24 -0.56
C ALA A 57 -6.38 -10.90 0.10
N LYS A 58 -7.30 -11.48 -0.68
CA LYS A 58 -8.52 -12.11 -0.17
C LYS A 58 -8.21 -13.34 0.69
N ALA A 59 -7.25 -14.17 0.29
CA ALA A 59 -6.92 -15.41 0.99
C ALA A 59 -6.37 -15.12 2.39
N VAL A 60 -5.36 -14.25 2.49
CA VAL A 60 -4.74 -13.86 3.77
C VAL A 60 -5.70 -13.05 4.66
N HIS A 61 -6.60 -12.27 4.05
CA HIS A 61 -7.65 -11.55 4.78
C HIS A 61 -8.64 -12.50 5.46
N VAL A 62 -9.16 -13.49 4.73
CA VAL A 62 -10.14 -14.46 5.28
C VAL A 62 -9.52 -15.34 6.37
N LYS A 63 -8.24 -15.65 6.26
CA LYS A 63 -7.48 -16.40 7.26
C LYS A 63 -7.03 -15.57 8.46
N ASN A 64 -7.28 -14.24 8.48
CA ASN A 64 -6.81 -13.29 9.50
C ASN A 64 -5.27 -13.27 9.66
N GLN A 65 -4.53 -13.42 8.57
CA GLN A 65 -3.06 -13.46 8.53
C GLN A 65 -2.43 -12.09 8.21
N ILE A 66 -3.22 -11.02 8.18
CA ILE A 66 -2.75 -9.65 7.93
C ILE A 66 -2.52 -8.95 9.27
N ARG A 67 -1.26 -8.57 9.51
CA ARG A 67 -0.91 -7.70 10.63
C ARG A 67 -1.05 -6.23 10.22
N TYR A 68 -1.74 -5.43 11.04
CA TYR A 68 -1.85 -3.98 10.90
C TYR A 68 -1.00 -3.34 12.00
N LYS A 69 0.06 -2.66 11.62
CA LYS A 69 0.90 -1.85 12.52
C LYS A 69 0.68 -0.38 12.17
N ILE A 70 0.11 0.39 13.10
CA ILE A 70 0.03 1.84 12.99
C ILE A 70 1.27 2.40 13.68
N SER A 71 2.17 3.02 12.91
CA SER A 71 3.36 3.69 13.42
C SER A 71 2.97 5.02 14.08
N GLN A 72 3.66 5.37 15.14
CA GLN A 72 3.62 6.69 15.77
C GLN A 72 4.86 7.53 15.42
N ALA A 73 5.64 7.09 14.45
CA ALA A 73 6.84 7.78 14.01
C ALA A 73 6.48 9.15 13.42
N THR A 74 7.25 10.16 13.83
CA THR A 74 7.19 11.53 13.31
C THR A 74 8.50 11.96 12.64
N THR A 75 9.49 11.06 12.60
CA THR A 75 10.76 11.23 11.91
C THR A 75 11.08 10.00 11.06
N PRO A 76 11.85 10.16 9.95
CA PRO A 76 12.25 9.04 9.11
C PRO A 76 13.03 7.95 9.86
N GLU A 77 13.87 8.35 10.83
CA GLU A 77 14.66 7.42 11.66
C GLU A 77 13.76 6.56 12.54
N ALA A 78 12.74 7.16 13.17
CA ALA A 78 11.78 6.41 13.98
C ALA A 78 10.91 5.47 13.12
N LEU A 79 10.57 5.87 11.88
CA LEU A 79 9.87 4.99 10.94
C LEU A 79 10.76 3.83 10.50
N LEU A 80 12.06 4.07 10.27
CA LEU A 80 13.02 3.01 9.95
C LEU A 80 13.14 2.00 11.10
N GLU A 81 13.14 2.45 12.36
CA GLU A 81 13.14 1.56 13.53
C GLU A 81 11.87 0.68 13.55
N ASP A 82 10.68 1.25 13.32
CA ASP A 82 9.43 0.49 13.18
C ASP A 82 9.48 -0.50 12.02
N LEU A 83 10.03 -0.10 10.86
CA LEU A 83 10.19 -0.96 9.69
C LEU A 83 11.08 -2.17 9.99
N ILE A 84 12.27 -1.94 10.57
CA ILE A 84 13.21 -3.01 10.94
C ILE A 84 12.57 -4.00 11.93
N ALA A 85 11.83 -3.48 12.91
CA ALA A 85 11.13 -4.30 13.88
C ALA A 85 10.05 -5.17 13.22
N GLU A 86 9.25 -4.61 12.29
CA GLU A 86 8.19 -5.35 11.60
C GLU A 86 8.73 -6.33 10.55
N LEU A 87 9.83 -6.01 9.85
CA LEU A 87 10.54 -6.94 8.96
C LEU A 87 11.06 -8.15 9.73
N THR A 88 11.72 -7.89 10.88
CA THR A 88 12.23 -8.94 11.75
C THR A 88 11.10 -9.81 12.31
N LEU A 89 10.02 -9.19 12.79
CA LEU A 89 8.83 -9.89 13.28
C LEU A 89 8.23 -10.76 12.18
N LEU A 90 8.06 -10.22 10.99
CA LEU A 90 7.48 -10.96 9.86
C LEU A 90 8.36 -12.16 9.49
N ARG A 91 9.68 -11.98 9.41
CA ARG A 91 10.64 -13.07 9.14
C ARG A 91 10.48 -14.22 10.15
N ASP A 92 10.41 -13.89 11.43
CA ASP A 92 10.50 -14.84 12.55
C ASP A 92 9.12 -15.47 12.93
N THR A 93 8.03 -14.94 12.37
CA THR A 93 6.66 -15.43 12.65
C THR A 93 6.26 -16.49 11.61
N ASP A 94 5.52 -17.51 12.06
CA ASP A 94 4.92 -18.53 11.17
C ASP A 94 3.97 -17.84 10.15
N PRO A 95 4.09 -18.10 8.84
CA PRO A 95 3.17 -17.57 7.82
C PRO A 95 1.69 -17.89 8.09
N GLU A 96 1.38 -19.03 8.73
CA GLU A 96 0.00 -19.35 9.11
C GLU A 96 -0.55 -18.44 10.22
N VAL A 97 0.31 -17.70 10.93
CA VAL A 97 -0.08 -16.72 11.96
C VAL A 97 -0.06 -15.29 11.38
N VAL A 98 1.04 -14.90 10.75
CA VAL A 98 1.19 -13.60 10.05
C VAL A 98 1.87 -13.85 8.72
N ASP A 99 1.11 -13.70 7.64
CA ASP A 99 1.63 -13.84 6.29
C ASP A 99 2.15 -12.50 5.73
N THR A 100 1.54 -11.40 6.12
CA THR A 100 1.89 -10.06 5.63
C THR A 100 1.62 -8.97 6.67
N THR A 101 2.35 -7.84 6.57
CA THR A 101 2.18 -6.69 7.45
C THR A 101 1.90 -5.41 6.65
N LEU A 102 0.87 -4.66 7.05
CA LEU A 102 0.64 -3.29 6.62
C LEU A 102 1.17 -2.35 7.70
N LEU A 103 2.33 -1.73 7.44
CA LEU A 103 2.93 -0.70 8.29
C LEU A 103 2.41 0.67 7.82
N VAL A 104 1.42 1.19 8.53
CA VAL A 104 0.75 2.47 8.24
C VAL A 104 1.41 3.57 9.06
N HIS A 105 1.85 4.67 8.43
CA HIS A 105 2.57 5.75 9.09
C HIS A 105 1.93 7.12 8.78
N PRO A 106 0.82 7.47 9.46
CA PRO A 106 -0.03 8.61 9.12
C PRO A 106 0.64 9.97 9.37
N ASP A 107 1.64 10.05 10.26
CA ASP A 107 2.20 11.29 10.78
C ASP A 107 3.55 11.67 10.14
N ILE A 108 4.04 10.86 9.19
CA ILE A 108 5.32 11.07 8.52
C ILE A 108 5.24 10.73 7.02
N LEU A 109 6.05 11.38 6.20
CA LEU A 109 6.12 11.17 4.75
C LEU A 109 4.75 11.35 4.07
N GLY A 110 4.04 12.43 4.46
CA GLY A 110 2.76 12.79 3.85
C GLY A 110 2.91 13.46 2.47
N ASP A 111 4.10 13.93 2.09
CA ASP A 111 4.46 14.31 0.72
C ASP A 111 4.91 13.06 -0.04
N PHE A 112 4.42 12.88 -1.27
CA PHE A 112 4.71 11.68 -2.06
C PHE A 112 6.17 11.61 -2.49
N MET A 113 6.83 12.74 -2.75
CA MET A 113 8.24 12.73 -3.17
C MET A 113 9.15 12.35 -2.01
N ASP A 114 8.91 12.91 -0.82
CA ASP A 114 9.63 12.53 0.41
C ASP A 114 9.43 11.03 0.72
N TYR A 115 8.20 10.54 0.52
CA TYR A 115 7.88 9.11 0.67
C TYR A 115 8.64 8.25 -0.35
N ASN A 116 8.65 8.67 -1.61
CA ASN A 116 9.34 7.96 -2.68
C ASN A 116 10.85 7.90 -2.46
N ASP A 117 11.47 8.99 -1.98
CA ASP A 117 12.89 9.02 -1.64
C ASP A 117 13.21 8.10 -0.45
N PHE A 118 12.28 7.94 0.50
CA PHE A 118 12.43 7.02 1.62
C PHE A 118 12.44 5.55 1.18
N LEU A 119 11.90 5.20 0.02
CA LEU A 119 11.92 3.82 -0.48
C LEU A 119 13.35 3.31 -0.74
N ASP A 120 14.31 4.18 -1.05
CA ASP A 120 15.73 3.79 -1.14
C ASP A 120 16.26 3.34 0.25
N VAL A 121 15.77 3.94 1.35
CA VAL A 121 16.10 3.53 2.72
C VAL A 121 15.43 2.20 3.08
N VAL A 122 14.19 2.00 2.60
CA VAL A 122 13.47 0.72 2.78
C VAL A 122 14.21 -0.42 2.10
N ASP A 123 14.64 -0.24 0.85
CA ASP A 123 15.40 -1.25 0.10
C ASP A 123 16.74 -1.55 0.79
N ALA A 124 17.45 -0.51 1.25
CA ALA A 124 18.70 -0.70 2.01
C ALA A 124 18.48 -1.48 3.32
N ALA A 125 17.36 -1.27 4.02
CA ALA A 125 17.04 -2.01 5.23
C ALA A 125 16.77 -3.50 4.94
N VAL A 126 16.09 -3.82 3.84
CA VAL A 126 15.86 -5.21 3.41
C VAL A 126 17.20 -5.91 3.09
N GLU A 127 18.11 -5.21 2.39
CA GLU A 127 19.45 -5.74 2.07
C GLU A 127 20.30 -5.95 3.32
N GLU A 128 20.38 -4.96 4.23
CA GLU A 128 21.19 -5.03 5.45
C GLU A 128 20.71 -6.13 6.41
N LEU A 129 19.40 -6.43 6.42
CA LEU A 129 18.81 -7.52 7.19
C LEU A 129 18.94 -8.89 6.51
N GLU A 130 19.59 -8.97 5.34
CA GLU A 130 19.74 -10.19 4.53
C GLU A 130 18.37 -10.81 4.17
N LEU A 131 17.37 -9.97 3.87
CA LEU A 131 16.00 -10.38 3.56
C LEU A 131 15.68 -10.42 2.06
N ASP A 132 16.65 -10.13 1.19
CA ASP A 132 16.50 -10.28 -0.26
C ASP A 132 16.07 -11.70 -0.63
N GLY A 133 15.00 -11.82 -1.43
CA GLY A 133 14.43 -13.11 -1.81
C GLY A 133 13.61 -13.80 -0.69
N ILE A 134 13.49 -13.18 0.48
CA ILE A 134 12.67 -13.66 1.60
C ILE A 134 11.45 -12.76 1.80
N LEU A 135 11.68 -11.45 1.89
CA LEU A 135 10.65 -10.43 2.03
C LEU A 135 10.83 -9.35 0.97
N GLN A 136 9.73 -8.73 0.57
CA GLN A 136 9.73 -7.51 -0.24
C GLN A 136 8.77 -6.50 0.36
N VAL A 137 8.96 -5.22 0.03
CA VAL A 137 8.10 -4.13 0.46
C VAL A 137 7.43 -3.50 -0.75
N ALA A 138 6.10 -3.47 -0.75
CA ALA A 138 5.30 -2.72 -1.72
C ALA A 138 4.86 -1.39 -1.10
N SER A 139 4.77 -0.36 -1.94
CA SER A 139 4.52 1.02 -1.53
C SER A 139 3.11 1.47 -1.88
N PHE A 140 2.43 2.13 -0.91
CA PHE A 140 1.12 2.75 -1.08
C PHE A 140 1.10 4.13 -0.44
N HIS A 141 0.51 5.10 -1.14
CA HIS A 141 0.46 6.48 -0.65
C HIS A 141 -0.85 7.16 -1.10
N PRO A 142 -1.44 8.10 -0.33
CA PRO A 142 -2.64 8.83 -0.76
C PRO A 142 -2.51 9.53 -2.10
N ASP A 143 -1.33 10.07 -2.39
CA ASP A 143 -1.01 10.79 -3.61
C ASP A 143 -0.05 9.99 -4.53
N TYR A 144 -0.13 8.64 -4.49
CA TYR A 144 0.73 7.79 -5.32
C TYR A 144 0.61 8.16 -6.80
N GLN A 145 1.75 8.25 -7.46
CA GLN A 145 1.84 8.54 -8.88
C GLN A 145 2.88 7.64 -9.57
N PHE A 146 2.46 6.92 -10.58
CA PHE A 146 3.40 6.17 -11.42
C PHE A 146 4.19 7.08 -12.35
N SER A 147 5.40 6.65 -12.68
CA SER A 147 6.22 7.34 -13.69
C SER A 147 5.49 7.42 -15.02
N GLY A 148 5.44 8.64 -15.59
CA GLY A 148 4.81 8.88 -16.89
C GLY A 148 3.29 9.05 -16.86
N THR A 149 2.69 9.11 -15.67
CA THR A 149 1.27 9.45 -15.51
C THR A 149 1.10 10.88 -15.00
N GLU A 150 -0.10 11.44 -15.20
CA GLU A 150 -0.49 12.69 -14.54
C GLU A 150 -1.02 12.40 -13.12
N PRO A 151 -0.98 13.38 -12.18
CA PRO A 151 -1.45 13.18 -10.80
C PRO A 151 -2.88 12.64 -10.70
N ASP A 152 -3.78 13.08 -11.58
CA ASP A 152 -5.18 12.67 -11.56
C ASP A 152 -5.48 11.42 -12.40
N ASP A 153 -4.46 10.79 -13.00
CA ASP A 153 -4.70 9.57 -13.76
C ASP A 153 -5.25 8.46 -12.85
N ILE A 154 -6.37 7.89 -13.27
CA ILE A 154 -7.04 6.82 -12.52
C ILE A 154 -6.14 5.58 -12.35
N ASP A 155 -5.18 5.40 -13.23
CA ASP A 155 -4.21 4.30 -13.19
C ASP A 155 -3.37 4.31 -11.90
N ASN A 156 -3.13 5.49 -11.30
CA ASN A 156 -2.41 5.66 -10.04
C ASN A 156 -3.14 5.03 -8.84
N PHE A 157 -4.46 4.87 -8.96
CA PHE A 157 -5.31 4.49 -7.84
C PHE A 157 -5.14 3.05 -7.40
N SER A 158 -4.47 2.20 -8.18
CA SER A 158 -4.08 0.84 -7.73
C SER A 158 -3.17 0.86 -6.51
N ASN A 159 -2.35 1.92 -6.37
CA ASN A 159 -1.40 2.10 -5.26
C ASN A 159 -1.79 3.24 -4.31
N ARG A 160 -2.98 3.83 -4.47
CA ARG A 160 -3.49 4.84 -3.53
C ARG A 160 -4.13 4.18 -2.32
N SER A 161 -3.69 4.61 -1.13
CA SER A 161 -4.17 4.20 0.18
C SER A 161 -4.65 5.39 1.00
N PRO A 162 -5.44 5.21 2.09
CA PRO A 162 -5.87 6.31 2.94
C PRO A 162 -4.73 7.06 3.64
N TYR A 163 -3.66 6.35 3.95
CA TYR A 163 -2.45 6.85 4.63
C TYR A 163 -1.21 6.27 3.95
N PRO A 164 -0.04 6.95 4.04
CA PRO A 164 1.21 6.36 3.61
C PRO A 164 1.42 5.00 4.28
N THR A 165 1.73 3.97 3.49
CA THR A 165 1.76 2.58 3.96
C THR A 165 2.87 1.82 3.26
N LEU A 166 3.70 1.12 4.03
CA LEU A 166 4.64 0.12 3.57
C LEU A 166 4.02 -1.27 3.78
N HIS A 167 3.90 -2.03 2.72
CA HIS A 167 3.32 -3.37 2.75
C HIS A 167 4.43 -4.41 2.67
N LEU A 168 4.70 -5.07 3.78
CA LEU A 168 5.72 -6.10 3.92
C LEU A 168 5.12 -7.45 3.52
N ILE A 169 5.76 -8.14 2.57
CA ILE A 169 5.21 -9.33 1.92
C ILE A 169 6.28 -10.41 1.86
N ARG A 170 5.88 -11.66 2.10
CA ARG A 170 6.74 -12.82 1.90
C ARG A 170 6.85 -13.15 0.41
N GLU A 171 8.07 -13.30 -0.09
CA GLU A 171 8.31 -13.73 -1.48
C GLU A 171 7.71 -15.12 -1.75
N SER A 172 7.80 -16.04 -0.78
CA SER A 172 7.21 -17.38 -0.89
C SER A 172 5.68 -17.36 -1.05
N SER A 173 4.99 -16.41 -0.42
CA SER A 173 3.54 -16.24 -0.57
C SER A 173 3.17 -15.72 -1.96
N ILE A 174 3.99 -14.82 -2.51
CA ILE A 174 3.81 -14.33 -3.89
C ILE A 174 4.06 -15.47 -4.88
N GLU A 175 5.12 -16.27 -4.70
CA GLU A 175 5.42 -17.40 -5.58
C GLU A 175 4.29 -18.42 -5.62
N GLN A 176 3.76 -18.79 -4.45
CA GLN A 176 2.61 -19.69 -4.35
C GLN A 176 1.38 -19.13 -5.05
N ALA A 177 1.16 -17.85 -4.89
CA ALA A 177 0.04 -17.15 -5.47
C ALA A 177 0.17 -17.05 -7.01
N VAL A 178 1.36 -16.77 -7.54
CA VAL A 178 1.65 -16.77 -8.99
C VAL A 178 1.47 -18.17 -9.59
N GLN A 179 1.87 -19.22 -8.88
CA GLN A 179 1.65 -20.59 -9.33
C GLN A 179 0.17 -20.95 -9.40
N ALA A 180 -0.65 -20.44 -8.47
CA ALA A 180 -2.10 -20.66 -8.46
C ALA A 180 -2.84 -19.83 -9.52
N PHE A 181 -2.26 -18.70 -9.97
CA PHE A 181 -2.82 -17.78 -10.96
C PHE A 181 -1.77 -17.48 -12.04
N PRO A 182 -1.68 -18.30 -13.11
CA PRO A 182 -0.66 -18.17 -14.17
C PRO A 182 -0.65 -16.80 -14.87
N ASP A 183 -1.79 -16.11 -14.88
CA ASP A 183 -1.94 -14.78 -15.49
C ASP A 183 -1.51 -13.63 -14.56
N ALA A 184 -0.79 -13.94 -13.46
CA ALA A 184 -0.31 -12.93 -12.52
C ALA A 184 0.65 -11.89 -13.13
N SER A 185 1.28 -12.18 -14.28
CA SER A 185 2.06 -11.22 -15.06
C SER A 185 1.22 -10.05 -15.58
N ASP A 186 -0.07 -10.25 -15.72
CA ASP A 186 -1.00 -9.29 -16.33
C ASP A 186 -1.79 -8.48 -15.26
N ILE A 187 -1.45 -8.66 -13.97
CA ILE A 187 -2.15 -7.97 -12.85
C ILE A 187 -2.11 -6.45 -13.05
N TYR A 188 -0.96 -5.89 -13.45
CA TYR A 188 -0.83 -4.46 -13.67
C TYR A 188 -1.79 -3.95 -14.76
N GLU A 189 -1.80 -4.61 -15.92
CA GLU A 189 -2.69 -4.22 -17.04
C GLU A 189 -4.16 -4.44 -16.68
N THR A 190 -4.47 -5.53 -15.98
CA THR A 190 -5.83 -5.82 -15.49
C THR A 190 -6.31 -4.76 -14.53
N ASN A 191 -5.44 -4.28 -13.63
CA ASN A 191 -5.73 -3.20 -12.69
C ASN A 191 -6.03 -1.90 -13.43
N ILE A 192 -5.20 -1.52 -14.42
CA ILE A 192 -5.43 -0.34 -15.26
C ILE A 192 -6.80 -0.43 -15.95
N GLN A 193 -7.12 -1.56 -16.60
CA GLN A 193 -8.40 -1.74 -17.25
C GLN A 193 -9.58 -1.65 -16.28
N THR A 194 -9.44 -2.27 -15.09
CA THR A 194 -10.46 -2.22 -14.04
C THR A 194 -10.69 -0.78 -13.57
N LEU A 195 -9.63 -0.04 -13.30
CA LEU A 195 -9.70 1.34 -12.81
C LEU A 195 -10.25 2.29 -13.88
N ARG A 196 -9.80 2.16 -15.13
CA ARG A 196 -10.33 2.96 -16.26
C ARG A 196 -11.82 2.70 -16.50
N LYS A 197 -12.27 1.45 -16.38
CA LYS A 197 -13.69 1.10 -16.46
C LYS A 197 -14.49 1.65 -15.28
N LEU A 198 -13.93 1.66 -14.08
CA LEU A 198 -14.55 2.19 -12.88
C LEU A 198 -14.68 3.71 -12.93
N GLY A 199 -13.60 4.39 -13.34
CA GLY A 199 -13.48 5.84 -13.35
C GLY A 199 -13.50 6.49 -11.97
N HIS A 200 -13.27 7.79 -11.91
CA HIS A 200 -13.23 8.55 -10.65
C HIS A 200 -14.56 8.50 -9.88
N GLU A 201 -15.70 8.59 -10.58
CA GLU A 201 -17.01 8.49 -9.94
C GLU A 201 -17.23 7.12 -9.28
N GLY A 202 -16.84 6.04 -9.96
CA GLY A 202 -16.92 4.69 -9.41
C GLY A 202 -16.02 4.51 -8.20
N TRP A 203 -14.79 5.04 -8.26
CA TRP A 203 -13.88 5.04 -7.12
C TRP A 203 -14.46 5.79 -5.91
N GLN A 204 -15.02 6.99 -6.11
CA GLN A 204 -15.64 7.75 -5.03
C GLN A 204 -16.82 7.00 -4.39
N LYS A 205 -17.61 6.27 -5.18
CA LYS A 205 -18.75 5.47 -4.68
C LYS A 205 -18.31 4.33 -3.77
N LEU A 206 -17.09 3.80 -3.88
CA LEU A 206 -16.59 2.76 -2.97
C LEU A 206 -16.63 3.22 -1.50
N TRP A 207 -16.42 4.50 -1.25
CA TRP A 207 -16.36 5.08 0.09
C TRP A 207 -17.73 5.45 0.65
N GLN A 208 -18.72 5.61 -0.21
CA GLN A 208 -20.09 5.97 0.17
C GLN A 208 -20.94 4.76 0.57
N LEU A 209 -20.58 3.56 0.14
CA LEU A 209 -21.28 2.32 0.46
C LEU A 209 -21.07 1.95 1.93
N GLY A 210 -21.87 2.52 2.84
CA GLY A 210 -21.80 2.23 4.28
C GLY A 210 -22.35 3.32 5.18
N SER A 211 -22.70 4.49 4.63
CA SER A 211 -23.41 5.54 5.38
C SER A 211 -24.92 5.31 5.50
N ASP A 212 -25.49 4.30 4.84
CA ASP A 212 -26.93 4.04 4.80
C ASP A 212 -27.42 2.97 5.78
N LYS A 213 -26.59 2.59 6.78
CA LYS A 213 -27.01 1.72 7.89
C LYS A 213 -26.51 2.28 9.22
N ALA A 214 -27.15 3.33 9.67
CA ALA A 214 -27.19 3.73 11.07
C ALA A 214 -28.65 3.80 11.51
#